data_4c0668e038868156cb88e41caf02a14d
#
_entry.id   4c0668e038868156cb88e41caf02a14d
#
_cell.length_a   1.000
_cell.length_b   1.000
_cell.length_c   1.000
_cell.angle_alpha   90.00
_cell.angle_beta   90.00
_cell.angle_gamma   90.00
#
_symmetry.space_group_name_H-M   'P 1'
#
loop_
_entity.id
_entity.type
_entity.pdbx_description
1 polymer ?
#
loop_
_entity_poly.entity_id
_entity_poly.type
_entity_poly.pdbx_seq_one_letter_code
_entity_poly.pdbx_strand_id
1 'polypeptide(L)'
;MQSKISYLLVALLVTSLSFSQKKEKIKGSKIVTVAVKELNNFENIEVGDNFEVLLVKGTKPSIEIEADDNLHEIINYEVSGNTLKISALKDPTSFKKFTIRINYSNDLQLITVRNEATLKALADIELDKITIKNYNNSKSFLNVKSNYFALILDDKAEAELNVKAESTSLELSKNSELKALIASPELKLDMYQKSTATIEGTATIAKMRLDNNSHLNAPKLVIGTLEVDTDNYAKCEINVSSAITIAAGCKSQIELWGEQKIIVKKFLNNTLLRKKEK
;
A
#
# COMPACT_ATOMS: atom_id res chain seq x y z
N MET A 1 -27.76 28.47 -35.12
CA MET A 1 -26.80 27.46 -34.65
C MET A 1 -25.91 27.95 -33.55
N GLN A 2 -25.47 29.21 -33.52
CA GLN A 2 -24.59 29.78 -32.51
C GLN A 2 -25.18 29.80 -31.06
N SER A 3 -26.46 30.03 -30.87
CA SER A 3 -27.08 30.07 -29.53
C SER A 3 -27.10 28.71 -28.81
N LYS A 4 -27.25 27.61 -29.53
CA LYS A 4 -27.26 26.24 -28.94
C LYS A 4 -25.90 25.79 -28.48
N ILE A 5 -24.81 26.27 -29.10
CA ILE A 5 -23.42 26.01 -28.74
C ILE A 5 -23.07 26.75 -27.45
N SER A 6 -23.57 28.01 -27.27
CA SER A 6 -23.38 28.78 -26.04
C SER A 6 -24.01 28.12 -24.81
N TYR A 7 -25.21 27.55 -24.94
CA TYR A 7 -25.85 26.83 -23.82
C TYR A 7 -25.15 25.53 -23.48
N LEU A 8 -24.56 24.83 -24.47
CA LEU A 8 -23.76 23.64 -24.23
C LEU A 8 -22.46 23.95 -23.50
N LEU A 9 -21.79 25.05 -23.82
CA LEU A 9 -20.57 25.51 -23.16
C LEU A 9 -20.84 25.95 -21.70
N VAL A 10 -21.96 26.61 -21.43
CA VAL A 10 -22.37 27.01 -20.08
C VAL A 10 -22.75 25.78 -19.25
N ALA A 11 -23.43 24.78 -19.82
CA ALA A 11 -23.72 23.53 -19.12
C ALA A 11 -22.46 22.72 -18.79
N LEU A 12 -21.42 22.74 -19.63
CA LEU A 12 -20.14 22.08 -19.37
C LEU A 12 -19.32 22.78 -18.24
N LEU A 13 -19.45 24.10 -18.09
CA LEU A 13 -18.78 24.86 -17.03
C LEU A 13 -19.40 24.63 -15.64
N VAL A 14 -20.69 24.32 -15.56
CA VAL A 14 -21.38 24.10 -14.28
C VAL A 14 -21.05 22.72 -13.68
N THR A 15 -20.69 21.73 -14.50
CA THR A 15 -20.35 20.38 -14.02
C THR A 15 -18.96 20.25 -13.41
N SER A 16 -18.09 21.24 -13.56
CA SER A 16 -16.72 21.23 -13.03
C SER A 16 -16.57 21.77 -11.60
N LEU A 17 -17.65 22.23 -10.97
CA LEU A 17 -17.63 22.70 -9.57
C LEU A 17 -17.97 21.60 -8.57
N SER A 18 -17.38 20.41 -8.74
CA SER A 18 -17.33 19.42 -7.67
C SER A 18 -16.33 19.91 -6.61
N PHE A 19 -16.74 20.86 -5.79
CA PHE A 19 -16.02 21.21 -4.59
C PHE A 19 -16.03 19.97 -3.68
N SER A 20 -14.88 19.34 -3.50
CA SER A 20 -14.68 18.48 -2.35
C SER A 20 -14.95 19.32 -1.11
N GLN A 21 -16.12 19.20 -0.53
CA GLN A 21 -16.48 19.91 0.70
C GLN A 21 -15.54 19.41 1.79
N LYS A 22 -14.65 20.30 2.28
CA LYS A 22 -13.84 20.01 3.47
C LYS A 22 -14.80 19.71 4.61
N LYS A 23 -14.58 18.61 5.31
CA LYS A 23 -15.34 18.28 6.51
C LYS A 23 -15.24 19.41 7.54
N GLU A 24 -16.31 19.66 8.27
CA GLU A 24 -16.32 20.57 9.41
C GLU A 24 -15.32 20.12 10.45
N LYS A 25 -14.52 21.03 10.99
CA LYS A 25 -13.54 20.72 12.03
C LYS A 25 -14.21 20.64 13.40
N ILE A 26 -13.81 19.65 14.20
CA ILE A 26 -14.21 19.50 15.60
C ILE A 26 -12.97 19.38 16.49
N LYS A 27 -12.95 20.14 17.58
CA LYS A 27 -11.86 20.08 18.56
C LYS A 27 -12.16 19.01 19.61
N GLY A 28 -11.18 18.17 19.93
CA GLY A 28 -11.29 17.17 20.99
C GLY A 28 -11.39 17.81 22.39
N SER A 29 -12.15 17.17 23.26
CA SER A 29 -12.37 17.57 24.66
C SER A 29 -11.18 17.32 25.58
N LYS A 30 -10.25 16.46 25.19
CA LYS A 30 -9.12 15.93 25.98
C LYS A 30 -9.50 14.94 27.08
N ILE A 31 -10.78 14.57 27.18
CA ILE A 31 -11.28 13.54 28.09
C ILE A 31 -11.42 12.25 27.33
N VAL A 32 -10.51 11.30 27.52
CA VAL A 32 -10.50 10.04 26.76
C VAL A 32 -11.47 9.04 27.38
N THR A 33 -12.29 8.44 26.54
CA THR A 33 -13.21 7.35 26.89
C THR A 33 -13.06 6.17 25.93
N VAL A 34 -13.54 4.99 26.33
CA VAL A 34 -13.47 3.76 25.53
C VAL A 34 -14.88 3.23 25.31
N ALA A 35 -15.20 2.91 24.07
CA ALA A 35 -16.45 2.24 23.69
C ALA A 35 -16.12 0.94 22.94
N VAL A 36 -16.78 -0.17 23.31
CA VAL A 36 -16.61 -1.47 22.66
C VAL A 36 -17.94 -1.94 22.09
N LYS A 37 -17.92 -2.45 20.87
CA LYS A 37 -19.09 -2.98 20.17
C LYS A 37 -18.74 -4.30 19.48
N GLU A 38 -19.58 -5.31 19.66
CA GLU A 38 -19.53 -6.52 18.81
C GLU A 38 -20.00 -6.17 17.40
N LEU A 39 -19.41 -6.81 16.39
CA LEU A 39 -19.72 -6.63 14.99
C LEU A 39 -20.21 -7.94 14.39
N ASN A 40 -20.98 -7.85 13.33
CA ASN A 40 -21.22 -8.98 12.43
C ASN A 40 -19.89 -9.40 11.76
N ASN A 41 -19.83 -10.62 11.26
CA ASN A 41 -18.67 -11.11 10.51
C ASN A 41 -18.42 -10.24 9.27
N PHE A 42 -17.16 -10.04 8.97
CA PHE A 42 -16.70 -9.34 7.77
C PHE A 42 -15.44 -10.00 7.21
N GLU A 43 -15.24 -9.87 5.92
CA GLU A 43 -14.06 -10.33 5.18
C GLU A 43 -13.18 -9.18 4.72
N ASN A 44 -13.73 -7.97 4.70
CA ASN A 44 -13.04 -6.77 4.23
C ASN A 44 -13.13 -5.65 5.25
N ILE A 45 -12.09 -4.81 5.30
CA ILE A 45 -12.07 -3.57 6.07
C ILE A 45 -11.78 -2.42 5.11
N GLU A 46 -12.55 -1.35 5.19
CA GLU A 46 -12.28 -0.08 4.52
C GLU A 46 -12.21 1.04 5.54
N VAL A 47 -11.04 1.67 5.65
CA VAL A 47 -10.78 2.78 6.57
C VAL A 47 -10.41 4.01 5.77
N GLY A 48 -11.10 5.10 6.04
CA GLY A 48 -10.76 6.43 5.53
C GLY A 48 -10.37 7.40 6.64
N ASP A 49 -10.15 8.64 6.27
CA ASP A 49 -9.85 9.74 7.17
C ASP A 49 -8.54 9.60 7.98
N ASN A 50 -8.43 10.28 9.12
CA ASN A 50 -7.19 10.39 9.90
C ASN A 50 -7.23 9.48 11.16
N PHE A 51 -7.58 8.21 10.98
CA PHE A 51 -7.60 7.25 12.08
C PHE A 51 -6.26 6.55 12.29
N GLU A 52 -5.92 6.27 13.54
CA GLU A 52 -4.99 5.21 13.88
C GLU A 52 -5.79 3.92 14.11
N VAL A 53 -5.56 2.91 13.26
CA VAL A 53 -6.25 1.63 13.31
C VAL A 53 -5.29 0.54 13.74
N LEU A 54 -5.66 -0.18 14.79
CA LEU A 54 -4.91 -1.30 15.35
C LEU A 54 -5.64 -2.62 15.07
N LEU A 55 -4.98 -3.53 14.36
CA LEU A 55 -5.52 -4.86 14.07
C LEU A 55 -5.14 -5.85 15.17
N VAL A 56 -6.11 -6.62 15.63
CA VAL A 56 -5.93 -7.70 16.59
C VAL A 56 -6.67 -8.95 16.10
N LYS A 57 -6.01 -10.10 16.05
CA LYS A 57 -6.67 -11.35 15.73
C LYS A 57 -7.52 -11.82 16.91
N GLY A 58 -8.78 -12.12 16.66
CA GLY A 58 -9.74 -12.55 17.67
C GLY A 58 -10.65 -13.67 17.17
N THR A 59 -11.45 -14.22 18.06
CA THR A 59 -12.45 -15.25 17.71
C THR A 59 -13.79 -14.64 17.31
N LYS A 60 -14.08 -13.43 17.80
CA LYS A 60 -15.32 -12.69 17.49
C LYS A 60 -14.96 -11.29 16.98
N PRO A 61 -15.53 -10.89 15.84
CA PRO A 61 -15.35 -9.53 15.34
C PRO A 61 -15.88 -8.49 16.32
N SER A 62 -15.08 -7.45 16.56
CA SER A 62 -15.49 -6.32 17.38
C SER A 62 -14.68 -5.06 17.03
N ILE A 63 -15.21 -3.91 17.39
CA ILE A 63 -14.54 -2.62 17.32
C ILE A 63 -14.45 -2.02 18.72
N GLU A 64 -13.26 -1.55 19.07
CA GLU A 64 -13.01 -0.76 20.28
C GLU A 64 -12.53 0.62 19.84
N ILE A 65 -13.21 1.65 20.30
CA ILE A 65 -12.91 3.04 19.98
C ILE A 65 -12.38 3.71 21.25
N GLU A 66 -11.13 4.12 21.23
CA GLU A 66 -10.49 4.93 22.26
C GLU A 66 -10.31 6.34 21.73
N ALA A 67 -11.15 7.27 22.15
CA ALA A 67 -11.18 8.64 21.65
C ALA A 67 -11.55 9.65 22.73
N ASP A 68 -11.31 10.95 22.44
CA ASP A 68 -11.88 12.02 23.27
C ASP A 68 -13.41 11.87 23.25
N ASP A 69 -14.08 12.06 24.38
CA ASP A 69 -15.50 11.71 24.58
C ASP A 69 -16.45 12.32 23.54
N ASN A 70 -16.23 13.56 23.17
CA ASN A 70 -17.00 14.26 22.14
C ASN A 70 -16.68 13.81 20.70
N LEU A 71 -15.68 12.98 20.48
CA LEU A 71 -15.33 12.47 19.16
C LEU A 71 -15.97 11.14 18.81
N HIS A 72 -16.55 10.42 19.78
CA HIS A 72 -17.25 9.16 19.50
C HIS A 72 -18.43 9.35 18.52
N GLU A 73 -19.16 10.47 18.63
CA GLU A 73 -20.33 10.76 17.78
C GLU A 73 -19.98 11.02 16.31
N ILE A 74 -18.72 11.37 16.01
CA ILE A 74 -18.30 11.62 14.65
C ILE A 74 -17.73 10.38 13.95
N ILE A 75 -17.52 9.29 14.68
CA ILE A 75 -17.00 8.04 14.12
C ILE A 75 -18.19 7.22 13.61
N ASN A 76 -18.26 7.08 12.30
CA ASN A 76 -19.23 6.21 11.64
C ASN A 76 -18.58 4.87 11.31
N TYR A 77 -19.19 3.77 11.74
CA TYR A 77 -18.77 2.42 11.37
C TYR A 77 -19.97 1.53 11.11
N GLU A 78 -19.91 0.74 10.09
CA GLU A 78 -20.97 -0.20 9.71
C GLU A 78 -20.39 -1.42 9.00
N VAL A 79 -21.03 -2.58 9.18
CA VAL A 79 -20.79 -3.76 8.35
C VAL A 79 -21.88 -3.81 7.28
N SER A 80 -21.49 -3.52 6.03
CA SER A 80 -22.37 -3.55 4.86
C SER A 80 -21.93 -4.66 3.91
N GLY A 81 -22.77 -5.66 3.70
CA GLY A 81 -22.33 -6.93 3.09
C GLY A 81 -21.22 -7.56 3.93
N ASN A 82 -20.09 -7.88 3.30
CA ASN A 82 -18.91 -8.48 3.96
C ASN A 82 -17.83 -7.41 4.29
N THR A 83 -18.16 -6.12 4.32
CA THR A 83 -17.18 -5.05 4.50
C THR A 83 -17.50 -4.20 5.72
N LEU A 84 -16.54 -4.14 6.66
CA LEU A 84 -16.53 -3.15 7.72
C LEU A 84 -16.00 -1.83 7.17
N LYS A 85 -16.86 -0.81 7.10
CA LYS A 85 -16.50 0.55 6.68
C LYS A 85 -16.37 1.45 7.89
N ILE A 86 -15.29 2.24 7.94
CA ILE A 86 -15.01 3.18 9.03
C ILE A 86 -14.63 4.53 8.44
N SER A 87 -15.33 5.58 8.88
CA SER A 87 -15.12 6.95 8.43
C SER A 87 -15.45 7.96 9.53
N ALA A 88 -14.95 9.19 9.41
CA ALA A 88 -15.31 10.28 10.29
C ALA A 88 -16.32 11.22 9.61
N LEU A 89 -17.34 11.64 10.31
CA LEU A 89 -18.31 12.63 9.81
C LEU A 89 -17.73 14.06 9.80
N LYS A 90 -16.80 14.34 10.71
CA LYS A 90 -16.10 15.62 10.86
C LYS A 90 -14.59 15.39 10.93
N ASP A 91 -13.79 16.45 10.73
CA ASP A 91 -12.34 16.42 10.81
C ASP A 91 -11.87 16.74 12.23
N PRO A 92 -11.42 15.73 13.03
CA PRO A 92 -11.00 15.95 14.40
C PRO A 92 -9.68 16.69 14.47
N THR A 93 -9.60 17.68 15.36
CA THR A 93 -8.40 18.48 15.58
C THR A 93 -8.07 18.60 17.05
N SER A 94 -6.80 18.76 17.39
CA SER A 94 -6.35 19.01 18.76
C SER A 94 -6.97 18.03 19.79
N PHE A 95 -7.02 16.74 19.46
CA PHE A 95 -7.48 15.67 20.35
C PHE A 95 -6.31 15.05 21.16
N LYS A 96 -6.64 14.29 22.20
CA LYS A 96 -5.67 13.50 22.97
C LYS A 96 -5.57 12.08 22.45
N LYS A 97 -6.70 11.49 22.00
CA LYS A 97 -6.77 10.13 21.50
C LYS A 97 -7.82 10.04 20.38
N PHE A 98 -7.53 9.24 19.34
CA PHE A 98 -8.45 8.95 18.25
C PHE A 98 -8.03 7.64 17.58
N THR A 99 -8.13 6.54 18.30
CA THR A 99 -7.64 5.22 17.93
C THR A 99 -8.79 4.23 17.83
N ILE A 100 -8.74 3.39 16.81
CA ILE A 100 -9.72 2.32 16.61
C ILE A 100 -8.98 0.99 16.63
N ARG A 101 -9.39 0.07 17.51
CA ARG A 101 -8.93 -1.30 17.52
C ARG A 101 -9.97 -2.20 16.88
N ILE A 102 -9.58 -3.02 15.91
CA ILE A 102 -10.46 -3.95 15.21
C ILE A 102 -10.01 -5.37 15.52
N ASN A 103 -10.89 -6.13 16.17
CA ASN A 103 -10.71 -7.58 16.29
C ASN A 103 -11.26 -8.25 15.04
N TYR A 104 -10.41 -8.99 14.31
CA TYR A 104 -10.76 -9.68 13.07
C TYR A 104 -10.65 -11.20 13.21
N SER A 105 -11.45 -11.94 12.43
CA SER A 105 -11.41 -13.40 12.34
C SER A 105 -10.50 -13.89 11.20
N ASN A 106 -10.38 -15.20 11.04
CA ASN A 106 -9.64 -15.81 9.93
C ASN A 106 -10.23 -15.53 8.54
N ASP A 107 -11.44 -14.97 8.47
CA ASP A 107 -12.14 -14.70 7.20
C ASP A 107 -11.64 -13.40 6.53
N LEU A 108 -10.82 -12.60 7.21
CA LEU A 108 -10.31 -11.34 6.68
C LEU A 108 -9.41 -11.57 5.46
N GLN A 109 -9.73 -10.92 4.34
CA GLN A 109 -9.05 -11.08 3.05
C GLN A 109 -8.52 -9.78 2.46
N LEU A 110 -9.17 -8.64 2.76
CA LEU A 110 -8.83 -7.35 2.17
C LEU A 110 -8.90 -6.24 3.21
N ILE A 111 -7.87 -5.39 3.23
CA ILE A 111 -7.90 -4.13 3.97
C ILE A 111 -7.58 -2.99 3.01
N THR A 112 -8.47 -2.01 2.95
CA THR A 112 -8.28 -0.78 2.18
C THR A 112 -8.12 0.40 3.14
N VAL A 113 -6.99 1.11 3.03
CA VAL A 113 -6.65 2.27 3.87
C VAL A 113 -6.50 3.49 2.98
N ARG A 114 -7.19 4.58 3.33
CA ARG A 114 -7.26 5.79 2.51
C ARG A 114 -6.95 7.05 3.30
N ASN A 115 -6.70 8.12 2.57
CA ASN A 115 -6.45 9.46 3.10
C ASN A 115 -5.22 9.51 4.02
N GLU A 116 -5.38 9.86 5.28
CA GLU A 116 -4.29 9.97 6.26
C GLU A 116 -4.34 8.86 7.32
N ALA A 117 -5.15 7.82 7.09
CA ALA A 117 -5.28 6.71 8.02
C ALA A 117 -3.97 5.93 8.17
N THR A 118 -3.68 5.51 9.38
CA THR A 118 -2.53 4.68 9.71
C THR A 118 -3.01 3.32 10.20
N LEU A 119 -2.59 2.25 9.54
CA LEU A 119 -2.88 0.86 9.89
C LEU A 119 -1.67 0.23 10.58
N LYS A 120 -1.89 -0.36 11.74
CA LYS A 120 -0.87 -1.13 12.48
C LYS A 120 -1.44 -2.48 12.91
N ALA A 121 -0.60 -3.48 13.00
CA ALA A 121 -0.96 -4.74 13.64
C ALA A 121 -0.18 -4.89 14.96
N LEU A 122 -0.87 -5.27 16.04
CA LEU A 122 -0.23 -5.46 17.34
C LEU A 122 0.51 -6.80 17.45
N ALA A 123 0.22 -7.74 16.54
CA ALA A 123 0.89 -9.01 16.39
C ALA A 123 0.99 -9.36 14.89
N ASP A 124 1.69 -10.43 14.56
CA ASP A 124 1.75 -10.92 13.18
C ASP A 124 0.34 -11.20 12.64
N ILE A 125 0.07 -10.74 11.43
CA ILE A 125 -1.15 -11.10 10.70
C ILE A 125 -0.93 -12.51 10.12
N GLU A 126 -1.59 -13.50 10.68
CA GLU A 126 -1.50 -14.89 10.24
C GLU A 126 -2.80 -15.31 9.56
N LEU A 127 -2.82 -15.27 8.22
CA LEU A 127 -3.97 -15.59 7.35
C LEU A 127 -3.48 -16.36 6.14
N ASP A 128 -4.33 -17.20 5.57
CA ASP A 128 -4.01 -17.91 4.34
C ASP A 128 -3.73 -16.95 3.19
N LYS A 129 -4.58 -15.95 3.03
CA LYS A 129 -4.49 -14.91 2.01
C LYS A 129 -4.87 -13.56 2.58
N ILE A 130 -4.08 -12.54 2.30
CA ILE A 130 -4.41 -11.15 2.65
C ILE A 130 -3.93 -10.17 1.59
N THR A 131 -4.78 -9.23 1.25
CA THR A 131 -4.48 -8.09 0.39
C THR A 131 -4.58 -6.78 1.17
N ILE A 132 -3.56 -5.95 1.09
CA ILE A 132 -3.55 -4.60 1.68
C ILE A 132 -3.51 -3.58 0.54
N LYS A 133 -4.39 -2.59 0.59
CA LYS A 133 -4.43 -1.48 -0.37
C LYS A 133 -4.33 -0.15 0.37
N ASN A 134 -3.30 0.60 0.08
CA ASN A 134 -3.08 1.93 0.63
C ASN A 134 -3.18 2.99 -0.46
N TYR A 135 -3.98 4.01 -0.21
CA TYR A 135 -4.20 5.12 -1.14
C TYR A 135 -3.99 6.47 -0.47
N ASN A 136 -3.65 7.49 -1.25
CA ASN A 136 -3.41 8.86 -0.82
C ASN A 136 -2.20 8.94 0.15
N ASN A 137 -2.35 9.53 1.32
CA ASN A 137 -1.27 9.66 2.32
C ASN A 137 -1.36 8.59 3.42
N SER A 138 -2.05 7.46 3.17
CA SER A 138 -2.22 6.41 4.18
C SER A 138 -0.92 5.66 4.44
N LYS A 139 -0.81 5.11 5.66
CA LYS A 139 0.38 4.40 6.11
C LYS A 139 0.02 3.02 6.68
N SER A 140 0.90 2.04 6.45
CA SER A 140 0.74 0.69 7.01
C SER A 140 2.05 0.18 7.61
N PHE A 141 1.98 -0.36 8.84
CA PHE A 141 3.11 -0.95 9.59
C PHE A 141 2.72 -2.36 10.03
N LEU A 142 3.19 -3.38 9.30
CA LEU A 142 2.64 -4.73 9.44
C LEU A 142 3.73 -5.81 9.41
N ASN A 143 3.54 -6.84 10.26
CA ASN A 143 4.18 -8.14 10.11
C ASN A 143 3.14 -9.13 9.57
N VAL A 144 3.47 -9.85 8.50
CA VAL A 144 2.54 -10.75 7.81
C VAL A 144 3.15 -12.12 7.61
N LYS A 145 2.38 -13.16 7.96
CA LYS A 145 2.65 -14.55 7.60
C LYS A 145 1.45 -15.10 6.85
N SER A 146 1.65 -15.54 5.60
CA SER A 146 0.54 -16.01 4.75
C SER A 146 1.03 -16.97 3.68
N ASN A 147 0.12 -17.69 3.03
CA ASN A 147 0.44 -18.38 1.78
C ASN A 147 0.48 -17.37 0.63
N TYR A 148 -0.46 -16.43 0.58
CA TYR A 148 -0.48 -15.37 -0.42
C TYR A 148 -0.61 -13.99 0.22
N PHE A 149 0.33 -13.10 -0.10
CA PHE A 149 0.31 -11.69 0.30
C PHE A 149 0.29 -10.78 -0.91
N ALA A 150 -0.61 -9.79 -0.93
CA ALA A 150 -0.60 -8.73 -1.92
C ALA A 150 -0.64 -7.35 -1.27
N LEU A 151 0.15 -6.42 -1.83
CA LEU A 151 0.17 -5.00 -1.46
C LEU A 151 -0.02 -4.13 -2.69
N ILE A 152 -0.89 -3.13 -2.57
CA ILE A 152 -1.03 -2.05 -3.54
C ILE A 152 -0.81 -0.73 -2.82
N LEU A 153 0.19 0.04 -3.26
CA LEU A 153 0.44 1.41 -2.81
C LEU A 153 0.23 2.37 -3.97
N ASP A 154 -0.65 3.33 -3.81
CA ASP A 154 -0.92 4.35 -4.82
C ASP A 154 -0.93 5.74 -4.20
N ASP A 155 -0.60 6.75 -5.03
CA ASP A 155 -0.48 8.16 -4.69
C ASP A 155 0.72 8.40 -3.74
N LYS A 156 0.57 8.85 -2.55
CA LYS A 156 1.65 9.07 -1.57
C LYS A 156 1.58 8.10 -0.40
N ALA A 157 1.01 6.93 -0.65
CA ALA A 157 0.89 5.91 0.37
C ALA A 157 2.26 5.34 0.75
N GLU A 158 2.43 5.04 2.03
CA GLU A 158 3.65 4.49 2.60
C GLU A 158 3.38 3.14 3.28
N ALA A 159 4.33 2.22 3.19
CA ALA A 159 4.27 0.99 3.98
C ALA A 159 5.65 0.55 4.48
N GLU A 160 5.68 0.06 5.74
CA GLU A 160 6.81 -0.67 6.30
C GLU A 160 6.35 -2.08 6.67
N LEU A 161 6.96 -3.09 6.06
CA LEU A 161 6.45 -4.46 6.12
C LEU A 161 7.56 -5.47 6.47
N ASN A 162 7.19 -6.48 7.23
CA ASN A 162 7.94 -7.72 7.34
C ASN A 162 7.03 -8.86 6.86
N VAL A 163 7.36 -9.49 5.73
CA VAL A 163 6.51 -10.46 5.04
C VAL A 163 7.21 -11.80 4.94
N LYS A 164 6.54 -12.84 5.43
CA LYS A 164 6.88 -14.23 5.20
C LYS A 164 5.70 -14.90 4.50
N ALA A 165 5.84 -15.21 3.20
CA ALA A 165 4.76 -15.79 2.41
C ALA A 165 5.31 -16.75 1.35
N GLU A 166 4.48 -17.69 0.87
CA GLU A 166 4.85 -18.54 -0.27
C GLU A 166 4.88 -17.73 -1.57
N SER A 167 3.93 -16.82 -1.75
CA SER A 167 3.87 -15.90 -2.89
C SER A 167 3.55 -14.50 -2.45
N THR A 168 4.35 -13.52 -2.92
CA THR A 168 4.20 -12.09 -2.61
C THR A 168 4.04 -11.29 -3.89
N SER A 169 3.00 -10.45 -3.96
CA SER A 169 2.75 -9.52 -5.06
C SER A 169 2.70 -8.07 -4.57
N LEU A 170 3.56 -7.22 -5.12
CA LEU A 170 3.69 -5.82 -4.76
C LEU A 170 3.44 -4.94 -5.99
N GLU A 171 2.56 -3.95 -5.85
CA GLU A 171 2.30 -2.93 -6.86
C GLU A 171 2.42 -1.54 -6.25
N LEU A 172 3.29 -0.71 -6.80
CA LEU A 172 3.58 0.63 -6.32
C LEU A 172 3.42 1.65 -7.44
N SER A 173 2.70 2.74 -7.18
CA SER A 173 2.52 3.82 -8.16
C SER A 173 2.46 5.22 -7.52
N LYS A 174 2.64 6.28 -8.32
CA LYS A 174 2.41 7.70 -7.99
C LYS A 174 3.06 8.19 -6.69
N ASN A 175 4.38 8.17 -6.62
CA ASN A 175 5.18 8.64 -5.48
C ASN A 175 4.96 7.86 -4.17
N SER A 176 4.45 6.64 -4.23
CA SER A 176 4.34 5.76 -3.07
C SER A 176 5.71 5.24 -2.61
N GLU A 177 5.82 4.91 -1.33
CA GLU A 177 7.06 4.44 -0.72
C GLU A 177 6.86 3.12 0.03
N LEU A 178 7.76 2.16 -0.22
CA LEU A 178 7.80 0.86 0.47
C LEU A 178 9.15 0.63 1.13
N LYS A 179 9.13 0.21 2.40
CA LYS A 179 10.26 -0.46 3.04
C LYS A 179 9.83 -1.86 3.46
N ALA A 180 10.54 -2.89 3.02
CA ALA A 180 10.12 -4.26 3.30
C ALA A 180 11.27 -5.21 3.55
N LEU A 181 11.08 -6.10 4.53
CA LEU A 181 11.84 -7.33 4.66
C LEU A 181 10.96 -8.48 4.14
N ILE A 182 11.43 -9.19 3.11
CA ILE A 182 10.63 -10.21 2.42
C ILE A 182 11.34 -11.56 2.47
N ALA A 183 10.62 -12.58 2.88
CA ALA A 183 11.01 -13.97 2.73
C ALA A 183 9.90 -14.70 1.97
N SER A 184 10.06 -14.85 0.64
CA SER A 184 9.02 -15.41 -0.23
C SER A 184 9.65 -16.19 -1.38
N PRO A 185 9.33 -17.49 -1.59
CA PRO A 185 9.79 -18.22 -2.76
C PRO A 185 9.43 -17.52 -4.08
N GLU A 186 8.24 -16.97 -4.18
CA GLU A 186 7.78 -16.26 -5.36
C GLU A 186 7.53 -14.78 -5.06
N LEU A 187 8.20 -13.89 -5.81
CA LEU A 187 8.05 -12.45 -5.68
C LEU A 187 7.69 -11.79 -7.01
N LYS A 188 6.56 -11.09 -7.06
CA LYS A 188 6.19 -10.19 -8.14
C LYS A 188 6.25 -8.75 -7.65
N LEU A 189 6.89 -7.86 -8.44
CA LEU A 189 7.00 -6.43 -8.14
C LEU A 189 6.75 -5.60 -9.39
N ASP A 190 5.71 -4.78 -9.34
CA ASP A 190 5.39 -3.80 -10.38
C ASP A 190 5.52 -2.37 -9.80
N MET A 191 6.38 -1.53 -10.39
CA MET A 191 6.65 -0.17 -9.91
C MET A 191 6.49 0.86 -11.03
N TYR A 192 5.75 1.93 -10.76
CA TYR A 192 5.42 2.97 -11.74
C TYR A 192 5.50 4.38 -11.14
N GLN A 193 5.66 5.40 -12.00
CA GLN A 193 5.35 6.81 -11.69
C GLN A 193 6.01 7.34 -10.41
N LYS A 194 7.35 7.32 -10.37
CA LYS A 194 8.17 7.84 -9.25
C LYS A 194 7.97 7.11 -7.92
N SER A 195 7.39 5.91 -7.93
CA SER A 195 7.35 5.08 -6.73
C SER A 195 8.76 4.66 -6.32
N THR A 196 8.97 4.47 -5.02
CA THR A 196 10.25 4.04 -4.46
C THR A 196 10.07 2.83 -3.56
N ALA A 197 11.04 1.90 -3.60
CA ALA A 197 11.04 0.75 -2.71
C ALA A 197 12.45 0.44 -2.22
N THR A 198 12.57 0.14 -0.94
CA THR A 198 13.75 -0.48 -0.34
C THR A 198 13.34 -1.85 0.16
N ILE A 199 13.93 -2.90 -0.43
CA ILE A 199 13.55 -4.29 -0.12
C ILE A 199 14.79 -5.08 0.26
N GLU A 200 14.71 -5.79 1.38
CA GLU A 200 15.72 -6.71 1.87
C GLU A 200 15.12 -8.12 2.01
N GLY A 201 15.96 -9.17 2.10
CA GLY A 201 15.55 -10.55 2.38
C GLY A 201 15.87 -11.53 1.28
N THR A 202 14.93 -12.43 0.95
CA THR A 202 15.19 -13.53 0.00
C THR A 202 13.97 -13.85 -0.88
N ALA A 203 14.26 -14.20 -2.15
CA ALA A 203 13.28 -14.79 -3.06
C ALA A 203 13.93 -15.88 -3.92
N THR A 204 13.22 -16.97 -4.19
CA THR A 204 13.73 -18.02 -5.09
C THR A 204 13.57 -17.61 -6.54
N ILE A 205 12.38 -17.14 -6.90
CA ILE A 205 12.05 -16.66 -8.24
C ILE A 205 11.39 -15.30 -8.09
N ALA A 206 11.83 -14.34 -8.90
CA ALA A 206 11.20 -13.03 -8.95
C ALA A 206 10.91 -12.59 -10.38
N LYS A 207 9.80 -11.83 -10.53
CA LYS A 207 9.47 -11.09 -11.73
C LYS A 207 9.22 -9.63 -11.36
N MET A 208 9.98 -8.73 -11.99
CA MET A 208 9.94 -7.31 -11.67
C MET A 208 9.74 -6.46 -12.90
N ARG A 209 8.90 -5.44 -12.78
CA ARG A 209 8.73 -4.39 -13.78
C ARG A 209 8.86 -3.03 -13.14
N LEU A 210 9.72 -2.20 -13.70
CA LEU A 210 9.99 -0.84 -13.25
C LEU A 210 9.85 0.13 -14.41
N ASP A 211 9.02 1.16 -14.25
CA ASP A 211 8.73 2.12 -15.30
C ASP A 211 8.55 3.54 -14.74
N ASN A 212 8.67 4.57 -15.60
CA ASN A 212 8.35 5.97 -15.30
C ASN A 212 9.03 6.52 -14.04
N ASN A 213 10.36 6.55 -14.04
CA ASN A 213 11.18 7.10 -12.94
C ASN A 213 11.01 6.38 -11.59
N SER A 214 10.51 5.15 -11.56
CA SER A 214 10.50 4.35 -10.34
C SER A 214 11.91 3.96 -9.90
N HIS A 215 12.10 3.75 -8.60
CA HIS A 215 13.41 3.43 -8.04
C HIS A 215 13.33 2.27 -7.04
N LEU A 216 13.95 1.15 -7.37
CA LEU A 216 14.13 0.00 -6.49
C LEU A 216 15.56 -0.02 -5.93
N ASN A 217 15.68 0.01 -4.61
CA ASN A 217 16.91 -0.20 -3.87
C ASN A 217 16.84 -1.55 -3.14
N ALA A 218 17.44 -2.61 -3.72
CA ALA A 218 17.34 -3.97 -3.20
C ALA A 218 18.68 -4.76 -3.29
N PRO A 219 19.85 -4.18 -2.97
CA PRO A 219 21.12 -4.90 -2.98
C PRO A 219 21.21 -5.97 -1.88
N LYS A 220 20.35 -5.88 -0.85
CA LYS A 220 20.25 -6.86 0.24
C LYS A 220 19.09 -7.86 0.07
N LEU A 221 18.35 -7.81 -1.03
CA LEU A 221 17.39 -8.83 -1.42
C LEU A 221 18.10 -9.86 -2.30
N VAL A 222 18.36 -11.05 -1.77
CA VAL A 222 19.01 -12.13 -2.54
C VAL A 222 17.97 -12.90 -3.33
N ILE A 223 18.05 -12.79 -4.66
CA ILE A 223 17.12 -13.44 -5.59
C ILE A 223 17.85 -14.60 -6.29
N GLY A 224 17.23 -15.78 -6.33
CA GLY A 224 17.77 -16.92 -7.09
C GLY A 224 17.73 -16.66 -8.58
N THR A 225 16.53 -16.57 -9.16
CA THR A 225 16.29 -16.29 -10.58
C THR A 225 15.38 -15.09 -10.75
N LEU A 226 15.76 -14.14 -11.62
CA LEU A 226 15.02 -12.91 -11.86
C LEU A 226 14.72 -12.71 -13.33
N GLU A 227 13.48 -12.37 -13.67
CA GLU A 227 13.09 -11.69 -14.88
C GLU A 227 12.80 -10.23 -14.56
N VAL A 228 13.52 -9.29 -15.19
CA VAL A 228 13.36 -7.86 -14.95
C VAL A 228 13.13 -7.11 -16.25
N ASP A 229 12.11 -6.25 -16.25
CA ASP A 229 11.81 -5.29 -17.31
C ASP A 229 11.93 -3.88 -16.75
N THR A 230 12.79 -3.03 -17.34
CA THR A 230 13.00 -1.64 -16.91
C THR A 230 12.86 -0.69 -18.06
N ASP A 231 12.09 0.39 -17.90
CA ASP A 231 11.88 1.39 -18.93
C ASP A 231 11.80 2.82 -18.36
N ASN A 232 11.82 3.84 -19.20
CA ASN A 232 11.52 5.25 -18.90
C ASN A 232 12.18 5.79 -17.61
N TYR A 233 13.53 5.83 -17.62
CA TYR A 233 14.35 6.36 -16.52
C TYR A 233 14.23 5.61 -15.19
N ALA A 234 13.69 4.40 -15.18
CA ALA A 234 13.65 3.57 -13.97
C ALA A 234 15.06 3.23 -13.49
N LYS A 235 15.24 3.14 -12.16
CA LYS A 235 16.49 2.71 -11.53
C LYS A 235 16.25 1.43 -10.73
N CYS A 236 17.12 0.45 -10.91
CA CYS A 236 16.98 -0.86 -10.32
C CYS A 236 18.33 -1.31 -9.74
N GLU A 237 18.42 -1.39 -8.42
CA GLU A 237 19.56 -1.91 -7.68
C GLU A 237 19.19 -3.27 -7.09
N ILE A 238 19.81 -4.37 -7.56
CA ILE A 238 19.39 -5.74 -7.24
C ILE A 238 20.55 -6.71 -7.07
N ASN A 239 20.32 -7.78 -6.30
CA ASN A 239 21.28 -8.85 -6.08
C ASN A 239 20.66 -10.20 -6.52
N VAL A 240 21.32 -10.84 -7.49
CA VAL A 240 20.85 -12.11 -8.07
C VAL A 240 21.95 -13.16 -7.97
N SER A 241 21.62 -14.37 -7.54
CA SER A 241 22.62 -15.40 -7.27
C SER A 241 22.81 -16.43 -8.39
N SER A 242 21.76 -16.73 -9.19
CA SER A 242 21.82 -17.81 -10.19
C SER A 242 21.68 -17.32 -11.63
N ALA A 243 20.57 -16.67 -11.98
CA ALA A 243 20.31 -16.20 -13.33
C ALA A 243 19.44 -14.95 -13.36
N ILE A 244 19.72 -14.05 -14.32
CA ILE A 244 18.88 -12.88 -14.59
C ILE A 244 18.58 -12.78 -16.08
N THR A 245 17.32 -12.51 -16.40
CA THR A 245 16.87 -12.16 -17.73
C THR A 245 16.45 -10.69 -17.76
N ILE A 246 17.08 -9.89 -18.60
CA ILE A 246 16.93 -8.44 -18.67
C ILE A 246 16.23 -8.03 -19.96
N ALA A 247 15.16 -7.26 -19.83
CA ALA A 247 14.62 -6.38 -20.86
C ALA A 247 14.75 -4.94 -20.36
N ALA A 248 15.45 -4.07 -21.09
CA ALA A 248 15.70 -2.72 -20.61
C ALA A 248 15.69 -1.69 -21.75
N GLY A 249 15.12 -0.51 -21.50
CA GLY A 249 15.00 0.56 -22.49
C GLY A 249 14.95 1.97 -21.88
N CYS A 250 14.88 2.96 -22.77
CA CYS A 250 14.56 4.35 -22.46
C CYS A 250 15.30 4.96 -21.26
N LYS A 251 16.65 4.88 -21.28
CA LYS A 251 17.54 5.45 -20.27
C LYS A 251 17.37 4.87 -18.85
N SER A 252 16.80 3.67 -18.73
CA SER A 252 16.77 2.97 -17.46
C SER A 252 18.17 2.56 -17.01
N GLN A 253 18.36 2.33 -15.73
CA GLN A 253 19.64 1.97 -15.12
C GLN A 253 19.48 0.74 -14.24
N ILE A 254 20.37 -0.23 -14.40
CA ILE A 254 20.43 -1.45 -13.60
C ILE A 254 21.81 -1.54 -12.97
N GLU A 255 21.87 -1.59 -11.62
CA GLU A 255 23.05 -1.94 -10.85
C GLU A 255 22.86 -3.35 -10.29
N LEU A 256 23.80 -4.25 -10.58
CA LEU A 256 23.63 -5.69 -10.40
C LEU A 256 24.73 -6.28 -9.52
N TRP A 257 24.37 -6.80 -8.35
CA TRP A 257 25.24 -7.57 -7.47
C TRP A 257 25.04 -9.08 -7.66
N GLY A 258 26.00 -9.87 -7.15
CA GLY A 258 25.97 -11.34 -7.21
C GLY A 258 26.76 -11.92 -8.39
N GLU A 259 26.80 -13.24 -8.53
CA GLU A 259 27.55 -13.98 -9.57
C GLU A 259 26.60 -14.83 -10.43
N GLN A 260 25.76 -14.18 -11.16
CA GLN A 260 24.70 -14.80 -11.94
C GLN A 260 25.02 -14.89 -13.42
N LYS A 261 24.37 -15.84 -14.12
CA LYS A 261 24.27 -15.82 -15.57
C LYS A 261 23.36 -14.68 -16.02
N ILE A 262 23.84 -13.85 -16.94
CA ILE A 262 23.09 -12.72 -17.50
C ILE A 262 22.59 -13.09 -18.90
N ILE A 263 21.28 -12.96 -19.12
CA ILE A 263 20.61 -13.11 -20.41
C ILE A 263 19.95 -11.78 -20.73
N VAL A 264 20.30 -11.18 -21.87
CA VAL A 264 19.75 -9.90 -22.31
C VAL A 264 18.80 -10.16 -23.48
N LYS A 265 17.51 -9.92 -23.31
CA LYS A 265 16.47 -10.02 -24.35
C LYS A 265 16.29 -8.71 -25.12
N LYS A 266 16.40 -7.58 -24.41
CA LYS A 266 16.23 -6.23 -24.97
C LYS A 266 17.18 -5.27 -24.24
N PHE A 267 17.89 -4.41 -24.97
CA PHE A 267 18.76 -3.39 -24.39
C PHE A 267 18.87 -2.20 -25.35
N LEU A 268 18.06 -1.17 -25.17
CA LEU A 268 17.82 -0.11 -26.14
C LEU A 268 17.88 1.29 -25.50
N ASN A 269 18.13 2.31 -26.34
CA ASN A 269 17.90 3.73 -26.02
C ASN A 269 18.66 4.23 -24.77
N ASN A 270 20.00 4.10 -24.81
CA ASN A 270 20.91 4.60 -23.77
C ASN A 270 20.66 4.00 -22.37
N THR A 271 20.22 2.77 -22.30
CA THR A 271 20.12 2.01 -21.05
C THR A 271 21.52 1.70 -20.50
N LEU A 272 21.64 1.60 -19.18
CA LEU A 272 22.89 1.34 -18.49
C LEU A 272 22.78 0.10 -17.61
N LEU A 273 23.67 -0.86 -17.80
CA LEU A 273 23.89 -2.00 -16.90
C LEU A 273 25.27 -1.89 -16.28
N ARG A 274 25.34 -1.88 -14.96
CA ARG A 274 26.59 -1.88 -14.20
C ARG A 274 26.65 -3.10 -13.30
N LYS A 275 27.71 -3.88 -13.43
CA LYS A 275 28.07 -4.90 -12.46
C LYS A 275 28.71 -4.24 -11.26
N LYS A 276 28.27 -4.60 -10.06
CA LYS A 276 28.79 -4.12 -8.78
C LYS A 276 29.53 -5.26 -8.09
N GLU A 277 30.63 -4.95 -7.46
CA GLU A 277 31.36 -5.86 -6.57
C GLU A 277 30.85 -5.72 -5.14
N LYS A 278 31.00 -6.80 -4.34
CA LYS A 278 30.61 -6.81 -2.93
C LYS A 278 31.54 -5.97 -2.08
#